data_0c1395bd27190a43b39050cd93b6ac29
#
_entry.id   0c1395bd27190a43b39050cd93b6ac29
#
_cell.length_a   1.000
_cell.length_b   1.000
_cell.length_c   1.000
_cell.angle_alpha   90.00
_cell.angle_beta   90.00
_cell.angle_gamma   90.00
#
_symmetry.space_group_name_H-M   'P 1'
#
loop_
_entity.id
_entity.type
_entity.pdbx_description
1 polymer ?
#
loop_
_entity_poly.entity_id
_entity_poly.type
_entity_poly.pdbx_seq_one_letter_code
_entity_poly.pdbx_strand_id
1 'polypeptide(L)'
;MYIPFEEMAETSRVWVYQADRLLSENDKLRLSAKCNSFLQQWAAHGQSLKSSFQIAHDKFLIISADESFNQASGCSIDASVSLIKSLEQELNINFFDRTKVCFLIDGKVIDFPMTGIKSNVEDGKITESTLTFNNLVSDIKAFNENWKVEAKNSWLKRYFQ
;
A
#
# COMPACT_ATOMS: atom_id res chain seq x y z
N MET A 1 2.10 -18.66 -5.95
CA MET A 1 0.88 -19.35 -5.47
C MET A 1 0.09 -18.38 -4.58
N TYR A 2 -1.08 -17.99 -5.03
CA TYR A 2 -1.97 -17.12 -4.24
C TYR A 2 -2.59 -17.86 -3.05
N ILE A 3 -2.60 -17.20 -1.90
CA ILE A 3 -3.36 -17.61 -0.71
C ILE A 3 -4.11 -16.41 -0.13
N PRO A 4 -5.18 -16.59 0.67
CA PRO A 4 -5.85 -15.47 1.33
C PRO A 4 -4.91 -14.62 2.18
N PHE A 5 -5.13 -13.31 2.21
CA PHE A 5 -4.22 -12.38 2.91
C PHE A 5 -4.15 -12.66 4.42
N GLU A 6 -5.26 -13.03 5.02
CA GLU A 6 -5.37 -13.40 6.44
C GLU A 6 -4.67 -14.72 6.80
N GLU A 7 -4.32 -15.53 5.81
CA GLU A 7 -3.56 -16.77 5.99
C GLU A 7 -2.04 -16.58 5.80
N MET A 8 -1.61 -15.37 5.43
CA MET A 8 -0.20 -15.06 5.31
C MET A 8 0.47 -14.99 6.68
N ALA A 9 1.68 -15.52 6.79
CA ALA A 9 2.46 -15.44 8.02
C ALA A 9 2.77 -13.99 8.40
N GLU A 10 2.79 -13.66 9.68
CA GLU A 10 3.10 -12.30 10.18
C GLU A 10 4.46 -11.78 9.69
N THR A 11 5.40 -12.68 9.45
CA THR A 11 6.74 -12.36 8.93
C THR A 11 6.77 -12.16 7.41
N SER A 12 5.67 -12.39 6.71
CA SER A 12 5.60 -12.21 5.26
C SER A 12 5.84 -10.75 4.91
N ARG A 13 6.64 -10.55 3.88
CA ARG A 13 6.98 -9.23 3.38
C ARG A 13 5.75 -8.55 2.75
N VAL A 14 5.65 -7.23 2.92
CA VAL A 14 4.59 -6.43 2.29
C VAL A 14 5.15 -5.24 1.51
N TRP A 15 4.43 -4.87 0.46
CA TRP A 15 4.63 -3.64 -0.30
C TRP A 15 3.28 -2.92 -0.37
N VAL A 16 3.25 -1.66 0.09
CA VAL A 16 2.03 -0.84 0.10
C VAL A 16 2.12 0.19 -1.02
N TYR A 17 1.13 0.18 -1.90
CA TYR A 17 1.00 1.14 -3.00
C TYR A 17 -0.24 2.00 -2.77
N GLN A 18 -0.06 3.31 -2.77
CA GLN A 18 -1.14 4.28 -2.61
C GLN A 18 -1.57 4.83 -3.96
N ALA A 19 -2.85 4.68 -4.31
CA ALA A 19 -3.39 5.28 -5.52
C ALA A 19 -3.54 6.80 -5.36
N ASP A 20 -3.42 7.53 -6.45
CA ASP A 20 -3.59 9.00 -6.47
C ASP A 20 -5.06 9.44 -6.52
N ARG A 21 -6.00 8.50 -6.57
CA ARG A 21 -7.45 8.70 -6.47
C ARG A 21 -8.12 7.50 -5.83
N LEU A 22 -9.39 7.63 -5.45
CA LEU A 22 -10.17 6.48 -4.99
C LEU A 22 -10.42 5.51 -6.15
N LEU A 23 -10.35 4.23 -5.84
CA LEU A 23 -10.64 3.14 -6.76
C LEU A 23 -12.15 2.93 -6.87
N SER A 24 -12.67 2.93 -8.09
CA SER A 24 -14.06 2.56 -8.36
C SER A 24 -14.25 1.04 -8.21
N GLU A 25 -15.50 0.58 -8.17
CA GLU A 25 -15.79 -0.86 -8.18
C GLU A 25 -15.20 -1.55 -9.41
N ASN A 26 -15.28 -0.91 -10.59
CA ASN A 26 -14.67 -1.44 -11.81
C ASN A 26 -13.14 -1.49 -11.74
N ASP A 27 -12.51 -0.47 -11.17
CA ASP A 27 -11.06 -0.47 -10.92
C ASP A 27 -10.66 -1.66 -10.05
N LYS A 28 -11.38 -1.88 -8.95
CA LYS A 28 -11.12 -2.98 -8.01
C LYS A 28 -11.27 -4.36 -8.67
N LEU A 29 -12.30 -4.54 -9.49
CA LEU A 29 -12.50 -5.80 -10.23
C LEU A 29 -11.34 -6.08 -11.20
N ARG A 30 -10.94 -5.10 -11.99
CA ARG A 30 -9.86 -5.23 -12.97
C ARG A 30 -8.50 -5.45 -12.28
N LEU A 31 -8.24 -4.66 -11.22
CA LEU A 31 -7.04 -4.78 -10.42
C LEU A 31 -6.95 -6.16 -9.78
N SER A 32 -8.03 -6.64 -9.16
CA SER A 32 -8.08 -7.96 -8.52
C SER A 32 -7.85 -9.09 -9.51
N ALA A 33 -8.46 -9.04 -10.68
CA ALA A 33 -8.27 -10.04 -11.72
C ALA A 33 -6.80 -10.12 -12.16
N LYS A 34 -6.17 -8.97 -12.36
CA LYS A 34 -4.76 -8.90 -12.77
C LYS A 34 -3.79 -9.36 -11.69
N CYS A 35 -4.02 -8.93 -10.43
CA CYS A 35 -3.24 -9.39 -9.29
C CYS A 35 -3.35 -10.90 -9.09
N ASN A 36 -4.56 -11.45 -9.12
CA ASN A 36 -4.76 -12.90 -8.99
C ASN A 36 -3.99 -13.68 -10.06
N SER A 37 -4.10 -13.27 -11.32
CA SER A 37 -3.38 -13.92 -12.42
C SER A 37 -1.87 -13.87 -12.24
N PHE A 38 -1.35 -12.72 -11.83
CA PHE A 38 0.08 -12.55 -11.59
C PHE A 38 0.58 -13.40 -10.41
N LEU A 39 -0.11 -13.33 -9.27
CA LEU A 39 0.34 -14.00 -8.05
C LEU A 39 0.30 -15.53 -8.15
N GLN A 40 -0.63 -16.09 -8.94
CA GLN A 40 -0.64 -17.53 -9.20
C GLN A 40 0.62 -18.03 -9.89
N GLN A 41 1.28 -17.18 -10.67
CA GLN A 41 2.46 -17.50 -11.44
C GLN A 41 3.75 -16.89 -10.89
N TRP A 42 3.64 -16.05 -9.86
CA TRP A 42 4.79 -15.34 -9.30
C TRP A 42 5.77 -16.32 -8.66
N ALA A 43 7.01 -16.24 -9.08
CA ALA A 43 8.06 -17.16 -8.67
C ALA A 43 9.40 -16.44 -8.49
N ALA A 44 10.26 -17.03 -7.68
CA ALA A 44 11.65 -16.63 -7.53
C ALA A 44 12.52 -17.87 -7.64
N HIS A 45 13.62 -17.79 -8.40
CA HIS A 45 14.54 -18.89 -8.63
C HIS A 45 13.84 -20.18 -9.14
N GLY A 46 12.80 -20.03 -9.95
CA GLY A 46 12.01 -21.15 -10.49
C GLY A 46 11.05 -21.81 -9.53
N GLN A 47 10.90 -21.28 -8.31
CA GLN A 47 9.96 -21.78 -7.31
C GLN A 47 8.85 -20.78 -7.06
N SER A 48 7.62 -21.29 -6.91
CA SER A 48 6.45 -20.44 -6.62
C SER A 48 6.62 -19.68 -5.31
N LEU A 49 6.29 -18.39 -5.34
CA LEU A 49 6.17 -17.58 -4.13
C LEU A 49 4.75 -17.70 -3.56
N LYS A 50 4.65 -18.06 -2.28
CA LYS A 50 3.41 -17.94 -1.51
C LYS A 50 3.12 -16.46 -1.35
N SER A 51 2.00 -16.00 -1.88
CA SER A 51 1.76 -14.56 -2.02
C SER A 51 0.29 -14.22 -1.95
N SER A 52 0.01 -12.97 -1.63
CA SER A 52 -1.33 -12.44 -1.50
C SER A 52 -1.40 -10.97 -1.88
N PHE A 53 -2.60 -10.45 -1.99
CA PHE A 53 -2.85 -9.02 -2.08
C PHE A 53 -4.13 -8.65 -1.33
N GLN A 54 -4.23 -7.37 -0.99
CA GLN A 54 -5.41 -6.77 -0.38
C GLN A 54 -5.60 -5.37 -0.93
N ILE A 55 -6.87 -4.97 -1.13
CA ILE A 55 -7.24 -3.59 -1.41
C ILE A 55 -7.83 -3.02 -0.12
N ALA A 56 -7.30 -1.90 0.36
CA ALA A 56 -7.75 -1.27 1.59
C ALA A 56 -8.23 0.16 1.33
N HIS A 57 -9.33 0.55 1.97
CA HIS A 57 -9.92 1.91 1.91
C HIS A 57 -10.19 2.41 0.49
N ASP A 58 -10.40 1.52 -0.48
CA ASP A 58 -10.53 1.88 -1.90
C ASP A 58 -9.38 2.78 -2.41
N LYS A 59 -8.22 2.69 -1.81
CA LYS A 59 -7.10 3.61 -2.02
C LYS A 59 -5.75 2.92 -2.13
N PHE A 60 -5.57 1.81 -1.43
CA PHE A 60 -4.28 1.14 -1.30
C PHE A 60 -4.34 -0.27 -1.90
N LEU A 61 -3.29 -0.61 -2.62
CA LEU A 61 -2.99 -2.00 -3.00
C LEU A 61 -1.82 -2.48 -2.14
N ILE A 62 -2.04 -3.54 -1.38
CA ILE A 62 -1.02 -4.18 -0.55
C ILE A 62 -0.70 -5.54 -1.18
N ILE A 63 0.56 -5.77 -1.51
CA ILE A 63 1.05 -7.07 -2.01
C ILE A 63 1.91 -7.70 -0.91
N SER A 64 1.78 -9.00 -0.71
CA SER A 64 2.54 -9.74 0.28
C SER A 64 3.16 -10.99 -0.32
N ALA A 65 4.37 -11.35 0.15
CA ALA A 65 5.05 -12.59 -0.20
C ALA A 65 5.70 -13.21 1.03
N ASP A 66 5.50 -14.53 1.20
CA ASP A 66 6.18 -15.31 2.24
C ASP A 66 7.55 -15.72 1.72
N GLU A 67 8.59 -15.17 2.31
CA GLU A 67 9.99 -15.43 1.96
C GLU A 67 10.66 -16.48 2.86
N SER A 68 9.90 -17.18 3.71
CA SER A 68 10.47 -18.15 4.65
C SER A 68 11.16 -19.35 3.98
N PHE A 69 10.68 -19.75 2.82
CA PHE A 69 11.23 -20.87 2.06
C PHE A 69 11.95 -20.45 0.77
N ASN A 70 11.62 -19.29 0.24
CA ASN A 70 12.12 -18.82 -1.03
C ASN A 70 12.06 -17.29 -1.07
N GLN A 71 13.21 -16.64 -0.94
CA GLN A 71 13.28 -15.18 -0.96
C GLN A 71 12.93 -14.61 -2.33
N ALA A 72 12.18 -13.51 -2.34
CA ALA A 72 11.94 -12.77 -3.57
C ALA A 72 13.29 -12.28 -4.14
N SER A 73 13.55 -12.62 -5.38
CA SER A 73 14.74 -12.16 -6.10
C SER A 73 14.56 -10.76 -6.66
N GLY A 74 15.65 -10.13 -7.09
CA GLY A 74 15.58 -8.86 -7.83
C GLY A 74 14.64 -8.96 -9.03
N CYS A 75 14.74 -10.04 -9.82
CA CYS A 75 13.88 -10.27 -10.99
C CYS A 75 12.40 -10.43 -10.60
N SER A 76 12.09 -11.11 -9.48
CA SER A 76 10.70 -11.29 -9.03
C SER A 76 10.12 -9.99 -8.49
N ILE A 77 10.91 -9.16 -7.82
CA ILE A 77 10.51 -7.81 -7.37
C ILE A 77 10.26 -6.92 -8.60
N ASP A 78 11.15 -6.95 -9.60
CA ASP A 78 10.97 -6.19 -10.84
C ASP A 78 9.70 -6.61 -11.59
N ALA A 79 9.37 -7.91 -11.58
CA ALA A 79 8.13 -8.41 -12.15
C ALA A 79 6.90 -7.82 -11.44
N SER A 80 6.92 -7.71 -10.11
CA SER A 80 5.83 -7.09 -9.36
C SER A 80 5.71 -5.58 -9.65
N VAL A 81 6.83 -4.87 -9.79
CA VAL A 81 6.83 -3.46 -10.19
C VAL A 81 6.26 -3.29 -11.61
N SER A 82 6.57 -4.20 -12.52
CA SER A 82 6.02 -4.20 -13.87
C SER A 82 4.51 -4.42 -13.87
N LEU A 83 4.00 -5.28 -12.98
CA LEU A 83 2.57 -5.43 -12.76
C LEU A 83 1.93 -4.10 -12.37
N ILE A 84 2.50 -3.40 -11.37
CA ILE A 84 1.97 -2.12 -10.90
C ILE A 84 1.95 -1.09 -12.03
N LYS A 85 3.03 -0.97 -12.80
CA LYS A 85 3.11 -0.07 -13.95
C LYS A 85 2.06 -0.38 -15.02
N SER A 86 1.79 -1.67 -15.28
CA SER A 86 0.75 -2.06 -16.23
C SER A 86 -0.65 -1.70 -15.72
N LEU A 87 -0.90 -1.83 -14.41
CA LEU A 87 -2.14 -1.40 -13.78
C LEU A 87 -2.33 0.12 -13.86
N GLU A 88 -1.26 0.89 -13.67
CA GLU A 88 -1.31 2.35 -13.83
C GLU A 88 -1.80 2.76 -15.21
N GLN A 89 -1.23 2.15 -16.25
CA GLN A 89 -1.63 2.45 -17.63
C GLN A 89 -3.05 2.02 -17.93
N GLU A 90 -3.43 0.83 -17.49
CA GLU A 90 -4.75 0.25 -17.78
C GLU A 90 -5.89 0.97 -17.06
N LEU A 91 -5.66 1.41 -15.81
CA LEU A 91 -6.67 2.01 -14.96
C LEU A 91 -6.59 3.54 -14.91
N ASN A 92 -5.57 4.12 -15.54
CA ASN A 92 -5.28 5.55 -15.43
C ASN A 92 -5.18 6.02 -13.97
N ILE A 93 -4.33 5.33 -13.21
CA ILE A 93 -4.04 5.56 -11.80
C ILE A 93 -2.53 5.74 -11.66
N ASN A 94 -2.08 6.57 -10.74
CA ASN A 94 -0.68 6.65 -10.36
C ASN A 94 -0.51 6.06 -8.96
N PHE A 95 0.30 4.99 -8.84
CA PHE A 95 0.66 4.34 -7.56
C PHE A 95 2.01 4.81 -7.01
N PHE A 96 2.75 5.63 -7.73
CA PHE A 96 4.06 6.13 -7.36
C PHE A 96 4.10 7.64 -7.11
N ASP A 97 2.92 8.29 -7.09
CA ASP A 97 2.81 9.72 -6.78
C ASP A 97 3.15 9.97 -5.30
N ARG A 98 4.17 10.79 -5.07
CA ARG A 98 4.62 11.19 -3.72
C ARG A 98 4.27 12.63 -3.40
N THR A 99 3.43 13.28 -4.20
CA THR A 99 3.03 14.66 -4.02
C THR A 99 1.86 14.84 -3.06
N LYS A 100 1.23 13.75 -2.66
CA LYS A 100 0.06 13.74 -1.76
C LYS A 100 0.31 12.89 -0.53
N VAL A 101 -0.21 13.36 0.60
CA VAL A 101 -0.22 12.63 1.87
C VAL A 101 -1.66 12.23 2.18
N CYS A 102 -1.85 10.96 2.50
CA CYS A 102 -3.17 10.39 2.77
C CYS A 102 -3.44 10.33 4.28
N PHE A 103 -4.64 10.74 4.66
CA PHE A 103 -5.13 10.74 6.04
C PHE A 103 -6.45 9.99 6.15
N LEU A 104 -6.74 9.48 7.32
CA LEU A 104 -8.04 8.91 7.67
C LEU A 104 -8.73 9.87 8.64
N ILE A 105 -9.77 10.57 8.18
CA ILE A 105 -10.50 11.59 8.93
C ILE A 105 -11.99 11.24 8.87
N ASP A 106 -12.62 11.07 10.04
CA ASP A 106 -14.03 10.70 10.16
C ASP A 106 -14.41 9.47 9.32
N GLY A 107 -13.51 8.46 9.34
CA GLY A 107 -13.70 7.21 8.58
C GLY A 107 -13.50 7.34 7.07
N LYS A 108 -13.07 8.49 6.58
CA LYS A 108 -12.84 8.76 5.16
C LYS A 108 -11.36 8.99 4.88
N VAL A 109 -10.91 8.47 3.76
CA VAL A 109 -9.55 8.68 3.24
C VAL A 109 -9.51 10.01 2.50
N ILE A 110 -8.65 10.92 2.95
CA ILE A 110 -8.50 12.26 2.39
C ILE A 110 -7.03 12.52 2.07
N ASP A 111 -6.77 12.99 0.85
CA ASP A 111 -5.44 13.40 0.39
C ASP A 111 -5.25 14.90 0.58
N PHE A 112 -4.11 15.28 1.14
CA PHE A 112 -3.64 16.68 1.12
C PHE A 112 -2.34 16.76 0.31
N PRO A 113 -2.17 17.81 -0.50
CA PRO A 113 -0.89 18.04 -1.16
C PRO A 113 0.24 18.17 -0.14
N MET A 114 1.40 17.60 -0.45
CA MET A 114 2.59 17.72 0.38
C MET A 114 2.92 19.18 0.72
N THR A 115 2.76 20.07 -0.24
CA THR A 115 3.00 21.52 -0.09
C THR A 115 1.98 22.22 0.78
N GLY A 116 0.81 21.61 1.02
CA GLY A 116 -0.26 22.19 1.82
C GLY A 116 -0.33 21.67 3.27
N ILE A 117 0.56 20.79 3.68
CA ILE A 117 0.49 20.16 5.01
C ILE A 117 0.56 21.20 6.14
N LYS A 118 1.54 22.10 6.09
CA LYS A 118 1.69 23.13 7.12
C LYS A 118 0.43 23.96 7.28
N SER A 119 -0.14 24.44 6.19
CA SER A 119 -1.38 25.23 6.19
C SER A 119 -2.56 24.45 6.75
N ASN A 120 -2.71 23.18 6.40
CA ASN A 120 -3.79 22.34 6.90
C ASN A 120 -3.64 22.01 8.39
N VAL A 121 -2.42 21.94 8.91
CA VAL A 121 -2.16 21.84 10.36
C VAL A 121 -2.55 23.15 11.07
N GLU A 122 -2.13 24.29 10.56
CA GLU A 122 -2.47 25.60 11.11
C GLU A 122 -3.98 25.85 11.12
N ASP A 123 -4.69 25.38 10.09
CA ASP A 123 -6.16 25.48 9.97
C ASP A 123 -6.90 24.46 10.83
N GLY A 124 -6.21 23.56 11.53
CA GLY A 124 -6.81 22.53 12.37
C GLY A 124 -7.44 21.37 11.61
N LYS A 125 -7.24 21.25 10.30
CA LYS A 125 -7.73 20.13 9.49
C LYS A 125 -6.91 18.86 9.74
N ILE A 126 -5.64 19.01 10.04
CA ILE A 126 -4.72 17.95 10.46
C ILE A 126 -4.28 18.27 11.88
N THR A 127 -4.53 17.34 12.81
CA THR A 127 -4.14 17.46 14.23
C THR A 127 -3.10 16.39 14.58
N GLU A 128 -2.52 16.49 15.76
CA GLU A 128 -1.59 15.50 16.29
C GLU A 128 -2.16 14.09 16.30
N SER A 129 -3.46 13.94 16.56
CA SER A 129 -4.17 12.66 16.63
C SER A 129 -4.78 12.21 15.30
N THR A 130 -4.70 13.01 14.25
CA THR A 130 -5.17 12.62 12.93
C THR A 130 -4.40 11.40 12.44
N LEU A 131 -5.11 10.35 11.98
CA LEU A 131 -4.48 9.14 11.47
C LEU A 131 -3.93 9.37 10.07
N THR A 132 -2.73 8.88 9.86
CA THR A 132 -2.08 8.79 8.55
C THR A 132 -1.57 7.37 8.33
N PHE A 133 -0.98 7.09 7.18
CA PHE A 133 -0.57 5.75 6.79
C PHE A 133 0.95 5.68 6.64
N ASN A 134 1.57 4.75 7.37
CA ASN A 134 3.00 4.44 7.22
C ASN A 134 3.18 3.38 6.13
N ASN A 135 3.30 3.82 4.87
CA ASN A 135 3.44 2.91 3.73
C ASN A 135 4.83 2.24 3.64
N LEU A 136 5.72 2.50 4.59
CA LEU A 136 7.05 1.88 4.68
C LEU A 136 7.08 0.63 5.55
N VAL A 137 5.94 0.20 6.11
CA VAL A 137 5.85 -1.09 6.82
C VAL A 137 6.31 -2.21 5.90
N SER A 138 7.09 -3.16 6.44
CA SER A 138 7.81 -4.14 5.63
C SER A 138 7.30 -5.58 5.76
N ASP A 139 6.46 -5.86 6.75
CA ASP A 139 5.87 -7.17 6.96
C ASP A 139 4.41 -7.09 7.43
N ILE A 140 3.72 -8.22 7.45
CA ILE A 140 2.31 -8.31 7.84
C ILE A 140 2.10 -7.83 9.27
N LYS A 141 3.00 -8.19 10.20
CA LYS A 141 2.88 -7.75 11.60
C LYS A 141 2.92 -6.23 11.70
N ALA A 142 3.92 -5.59 11.09
CA ALA A 142 4.05 -4.14 11.07
C ALA A 142 2.87 -3.47 10.34
N PHE A 143 2.38 -4.08 9.26
CA PHE A 143 1.18 -3.62 8.57
C PHE A 143 -0.04 -3.60 9.49
N ASN A 144 -0.26 -4.67 10.24
CA ASN A 144 -1.40 -4.76 11.16
C ASN A 144 -1.28 -3.80 12.35
N GLU A 145 -0.08 -3.60 12.89
CA GLU A 145 0.14 -2.84 14.13
C GLU A 145 0.48 -1.37 13.90
N ASN A 146 1.17 -1.03 12.82
CA ASN A 146 1.83 0.27 12.63
C ASN A 146 1.55 0.96 11.29
N TRP A 147 0.68 0.41 10.45
CA TRP A 147 0.35 1.05 9.17
C TRP A 147 -0.46 2.33 9.38
N LYS A 148 -1.50 2.26 10.22
CA LYS A 148 -2.26 3.44 10.65
C LYS A 148 -1.62 4.00 11.91
N VAL A 149 -1.13 5.24 11.85
CA VAL A 149 -0.45 5.90 12.95
C VAL A 149 -0.97 7.33 13.13
N GLU A 150 -0.97 7.82 14.36
CA GLU A 150 -1.26 9.24 14.61
C GLU A 150 -0.17 10.11 13.98
N ALA A 151 -0.54 11.26 13.44
CA ALA A 151 0.37 12.18 12.78
C ALA A 151 1.57 12.56 13.67
N LYS A 152 1.35 12.76 14.97
CA LYS A 152 2.43 13.05 15.94
C LYS A 152 3.48 11.94 16.07
N ASN A 153 3.12 10.70 15.74
CA ASN A 153 4.00 9.52 15.81
C ASN A 153 4.60 9.15 14.45
N SER A 154 4.44 10.01 13.45
CA SER A 154 4.96 9.85 12.09
C SER A 154 5.99 10.91 11.77
N TRP A 155 6.47 10.90 10.52
CA TRP A 155 7.34 11.95 9.98
C TRP A 155 6.70 13.36 10.04
N LEU A 156 5.37 13.43 10.19
CA LEU A 156 4.63 14.69 10.30
C LEU A 156 4.83 15.40 11.66
N LYS A 157 5.43 14.73 12.63
CA LYS A 157 5.71 15.27 13.97
C LYS A 157 6.29 16.69 13.93
N ARG A 158 7.15 16.97 12.96
CA ARG A 158 7.81 18.29 12.80
C ARG A 158 6.83 19.45 12.60
N TYR A 159 5.61 19.20 12.16
CA TYR A 159 4.60 20.24 11.95
C TYR A 159 3.85 20.63 13.21
N PHE A 160 4.05 19.91 14.32
CA PHE A 160 3.39 20.13 15.62
C PHE A 160 4.34 20.65 16.70
N GLN A 161 5.56 20.92 16.34
CA GLN A 161 6.59 21.42 17.26
C GLN A 161 6.68 22.94 17.25
#